data_78d8d876d79bc5fa1d011d86725b0a7a
#
_entry.id   78d8d876d79bc5fa1d011d86725b0a7a
#
_cell.length_a   1.000
_cell.length_b   1.000
_cell.length_c   1.000
_cell.angle_alpha   90.00
_cell.angle_beta   90.00
_cell.angle_gamma   90.00
#
_symmetry.space_group_name_H-M   'P 1'
#
loop_
_entity.id
_entity.type
_entity.pdbx_description
1 polymer ?
#
loop_
_entity_poly.entity_id
_entity_poly.type
_entity_poly.pdbx_seq_one_letter_code
_entity_poly.pdbx_strand_id
1 'polypeptide(L)'
;MEETRLKENPVSMETQAARLEERSMGTQIAELRAEVAFLRQQLQSAIGEEAVSPRPAKRPRIKANSSLLSGTVRRLHNADTNHRKYRGDLGLNAPYNEGVTTLLMKEVAATSEHHPQSKIRAACVTYYETVRRKFLESQPENTDKARKQKNEKRLRSRRKRLLECRGGVLQSEEERRLWTGVTPDLMSDEEDGESNGMPVWLVRPPSFRTDELSNLCGALQARLEADRRYRVGHTPRKTEPGAFSERLPPRVYDPKRAAQHIRPESDPNKLGFMEDMFTGLDV
;
A
#
# COMPACT_ATOMS: atom_id res chain seq x y z
N MET A 1 91.32 10.70 -12.81
CA MET A 1 90.03 10.51 -13.55
C MET A 1 89.09 9.81 -12.59
N GLU A 2 88.26 10.58 -11.86
CA GLU A 2 87.21 10.06 -10.90
C GLU A 2 85.88 10.05 -11.62
N GLU A 3 85.32 8.84 -11.77
CA GLU A 3 84.02 8.59 -12.34
C GLU A 3 82.99 8.76 -11.23
N THR A 4 82.28 9.89 -11.17
CA THR A 4 81.14 10.15 -10.26
C THR A 4 79.90 9.45 -10.78
N ARG A 5 79.61 8.22 -10.30
CA ARG A 5 78.37 7.53 -10.52
C ARG A 5 77.30 8.23 -9.72
N LEU A 6 76.41 8.97 -10.38
CA LEU A 6 75.12 9.46 -9.80
C LEU A 6 74.23 8.26 -9.44
N LYS A 7 74.09 7.98 -8.18
CA LYS A 7 73.06 7.05 -7.67
C LYS A 7 71.72 7.71 -7.81
N GLU A 8 70.95 7.32 -8.76
CA GLU A 8 69.55 7.69 -8.88
C GLU A 8 68.78 7.18 -7.65
N ASN A 9 68.06 8.08 -7.00
CA ASN A 9 67.38 7.86 -5.68
C ASN A 9 66.09 7.05 -5.94
N PRO A 10 65.91 5.82 -5.44
CA PRO A 10 64.75 4.97 -5.70
C PRO A 10 63.44 5.59 -5.26
N VAL A 11 63.44 6.51 -4.29
CA VAL A 11 62.25 7.26 -3.80
C VAL A 11 61.61 8.14 -4.89
N SER A 12 62.40 8.54 -5.91
CA SER A 12 61.88 9.35 -7.02
C SER A 12 61.04 8.56 -8.03
N MET A 13 61.31 7.26 -8.18
CA MET A 13 60.58 6.40 -9.14
C MET A 13 59.19 5.97 -8.61
N GLU A 14 59.08 5.62 -7.32
CA GLU A 14 57.80 5.29 -6.69
C GLU A 14 56.82 6.50 -6.66
N THR A 15 57.37 7.70 -6.39
CA THR A 15 56.57 8.92 -6.42
C THR A 15 56.07 9.29 -7.82
N GLN A 16 56.83 8.96 -8.86
CA GLN A 16 56.40 9.17 -10.23
C GLN A 16 55.36 8.13 -10.70
N ALA A 17 55.50 6.88 -10.30
CA ALA A 17 54.52 5.83 -10.56
C ALA A 17 53.17 6.13 -9.91
N ALA A 18 53.15 6.51 -8.61
CA ALA A 18 51.96 6.91 -7.89
C ALA A 18 51.22 8.11 -8.54
N ARG A 19 51.97 9.11 -9.05
CA ARG A 19 51.38 10.25 -9.76
C ARG A 19 50.79 9.88 -11.11
N LEU A 20 51.34 8.87 -11.78
CA LEU A 20 50.80 8.36 -13.05
C LEU A 20 49.51 7.55 -12.81
N GLU A 21 49.46 6.75 -11.76
CA GLU A 21 48.26 6.03 -11.39
C GLU A 21 47.13 6.97 -10.94
N GLU A 22 47.46 8.02 -10.16
CA GLU A 22 46.48 9.03 -9.74
C GLU A 22 45.94 9.82 -10.94
N ARG A 23 46.78 10.15 -11.93
CA ARG A 23 46.31 10.76 -13.19
C ARG A 23 45.45 9.80 -14.01
N SER A 24 45.78 8.51 -14.05
CA SER A 24 44.99 7.50 -14.76
C SER A 24 43.60 7.31 -14.11
N MET A 25 43.55 7.26 -12.78
CA MET A 25 42.26 7.21 -12.05
C MET A 25 41.44 8.50 -12.23
N GLY A 26 42.11 9.65 -12.27
CA GLY A 26 41.44 10.93 -12.51
C GLY A 26 40.79 10.99 -13.90
N THR A 27 41.46 10.47 -14.94
CA THR A 27 40.85 10.37 -16.27
C THR A 27 39.68 9.39 -16.33
N GLN A 28 39.81 8.22 -15.72
CA GLN A 28 38.70 7.24 -15.66
C GLN A 28 37.48 7.80 -14.93
N ILE A 29 37.67 8.52 -13.83
CA ILE A 29 36.58 9.17 -13.11
C ILE A 29 35.92 10.27 -13.96
N ALA A 30 36.69 11.02 -14.73
CA ALA A 30 36.17 12.04 -15.64
C ALA A 30 35.33 11.41 -16.76
N GLU A 31 35.81 10.31 -17.35
CA GLU A 31 35.08 9.55 -18.38
C GLU A 31 33.76 8.98 -17.85
N LEU A 32 33.79 8.33 -16.68
CA LEU A 32 32.56 7.80 -16.04
C LEU A 32 31.57 8.92 -15.72
N ARG A 33 32.01 10.08 -15.28
CA ARG A 33 31.14 11.24 -15.04
C ARG A 33 30.51 11.75 -16.33
N ALA A 34 31.25 11.78 -17.42
CA ALA A 34 30.71 12.16 -18.72
C ALA A 34 29.67 11.16 -19.23
N GLU A 35 29.91 9.86 -19.04
CA GLU A 35 28.95 8.81 -19.41
C GLU A 35 27.67 8.89 -18.60
N VAL A 36 27.76 9.09 -17.27
CA VAL A 36 26.61 9.30 -16.41
C VAL A 36 25.83 10.56 -16.79
N ALA A 37 26.50 11.65 -17.15
CA ALA A 37 25.85 12.86 -17.64
C ALA A 37 25.11 12.62 -18.97
N PHE A 38 25.72 11.90 -19.89
CA PHE A 38 25.12 11.53 -21.16
C PHE A 38 23.89 10.63 -20.97
N LEU A 39 23.98 9.60 -20.14
CA LEU A 39 22.85 8.72 -19.83
C LEU A 39 21.69 9.48 -19.14
N ARG A 40 22.01 10.43 -18.24
CA ARG A 40 21.00 11.30 -17.65
C ARG A 40 20.32 12.19 -18.67
N GLN A 41 21.06 12.72 -19.64
CA GLN A 41 20.49 13.52 -20.70
C GLN A 41 19.60 12.70 -21.64
N GLN A 42 20.00 11.48 -21.98
CA GLN A 42 19.15 10.54 -22.73
C GLN A 42 17.87 10.18 -21.97
N LEU A 43 17.98 9.94 -20.66
CA LEU A 43 16.81 9.66 -19.83
C LEU A 43 15.86 10.86 -19.76
N GLN A 44 16.40 12.07 -19.64
CA GLN A 44 15.59 13.30 -19.63
C GLN A 44 14.93 13.57 -20.98
N SER A 45 15.59 13.32 -22.09
CA SER A 45 14.96 13.43 -23.42
C SER A 45 13.88 12.37 -23.62
N ALA A 46 14.13 11.12 -23.21
CA ALA A 46 13.12 10.06 -23.26
C ALA A 46 11.88 10.37 -22.39
N ILE A 47 12.09 10.94 -21.19
CA ILE A 47 11.00 11.38 -20.30
C ILE A 47 10.29 12.62 -20.88
N GLY A 48 11.00 13.50 -21.55
CA GLY A 48 10.44 14.72 -22.17
C GLY A 48 9.54 14.42 -23.38
N GLU A 49 9.84 13.40 -24.16
CA GLU A 49 9.00 12.96 -25.27
C GLU A 49 7.77 12.16 -24.83
N GLU A 50 7.81 11.47 -23.66
CA GLU A 50 6.62 10.81 -23.07
C GLU A 50 5.68 11.79 -22.36
N ALA A 51 6.08 13.03 -22.07
CA ALA A 51 5.28 13.98 -21.30
C ALA A 51 4.08 14.58 -22.06
N VAL A 52 3.84 14.22 -23.31
CA VAL A 52 2.68 14.68 -24.11
C VAL A 52 1.77 13.51 -24.53
N SER A 53 2.09 12.28 -24.16
CA SER A 53 1.07 11.24 -24.26
C SER A 53 0.09 11.40 -23.10
N PRO A 54 -1.21 11.73 -23.32
CA PRO A 54 -2.18 11.75 -22.26
C PRO A 54 -2.12 10.35 -21.64
N ARG A 55 -1.86 10.26 -20.32
CA ARG A 55 -1.93 8.99 -19.56
C ARG A 55 -3.09 8.23 -20.11
N PRO A 56 -2.92 6.96 -20.60
CA PRO A 56 -4.02 6.22 -21.18
C PRO A 56 -5.16 6.31 -20.18
N ALA A 57 -6.24 6.96 -20.59
CA ALA A 57 -7.41 7.20 -19.75
C ALA A 57 -7.68 5.87 -19.08
N LYS A 58 -7.65 5.82 -17.75
CA LYS A 58 -7.84 4.58 -16.96
C LYS A 58 -8.99 3.89 -17.65
N ARG A 59 -8.71 2.75 -18.30
CA ARG A 59 -9.72 2.00 -19.07
C ARG A 59 -11.00 2.05 -18.28
N PRO A 60 -12.12 2.54 -18.84
CA PRO A 60 -13.33 2.75 -18.07
C PRO A 60 -13.55 1.45 -17.31
N ARG A 61 -13.55 1.53 -15.98
CA ARG A 61 -13.72 0.35 -15.11
C ARG A 61 -15.03 -0.26 -15.60
N ILE A 62 -14.92 -1.39 -16.31
CA ILE A 62 -16.08 -2.11 -16.85
C ILE A 62 -17.02 -2.19 -15.68
N LYS A 63 -18.19 -1.53 -15.78
CA LYS A 63 -19.17 -1.41 -14.69
C LYS A 63 -19.29 -2.78 -14.08
N ALA A 64 -19.01 -2.89 -12.78
CA ALA A 64 -18.90 -4.14 -12.06
C ALA A 64 -19.95 -5.11 -12.58
N ASN A 65 -19.52 -6.32 -13.02
CA ASN A 65 -20.43 -7.38 -13.40
C ASN A 65 -21.54 -7.40 -12.38
N SER A 66 -22.81 -7.50 -12.80
CA SER A 66 -23.90 -7.50 -11.84
C SER A 66 -23.56 -8.49 -10.73
N SER A 67 -23.83 -8.16 -9.49
CA SER A 67 -23.54 -9.05 -8.33
C SER A 67 -24.20 -10.42 -8.54
N LEU A 68 -25.31 -10.44 -9.26
CA LEU A 68 -26.09 -11.62 -9.63
C LEU A 68 -25.29 -12.52 -10.58
N LEU A 69 -24.76 -11.99 -11.70
CA LEU A 69 -23.94 -12.76 -12.65
C LEU A 69 -22.68 -13.34 -11.99
N SER A 70 -21.99 -12.52 -11.19
CA SER A 70 -20.80 -12.97 -10.45
C SER A 70 -21.15 -14.07 -9.44
N GLY A 71 -22.31 -13.96 -8.79
CA GLY A 71 -22.87 -14.97 -7.88
C GLY A 71 -23.20 -16.28 -8.62
N THR A 72 -23.79 -16.19 -9.80
CA THR A 72 -24.14 -17.36 -10.64
C THR A 72 -22.88 -18.11 -11.09
N VAL A 73 -21.88 -17.41 -11.63
CA VAL A 73 -20.58 -18.03 -12.01
C VAL A 73 -19.95 -18.73 -10.81
N ARG A 74 -19.93 -18.09 -9.64
CA ARG A 74 -19.36 -18.65 -8.42
C ARG A 74 -20.12 -19.91 -7.96
N ARG A 75 -21.44 -19.89 -8.00
CA ARG A 75 -22.30 -21.02 -7.61
C ARG A 75 -22.09 -22.21 -8.55
N LEU A 76 -22.14 -22.00 -9.86
CA LEU A 76 -21.92 -23.04 -10.85
C LEU A 76 -20.52 -23.66 -10.77
N HIS A 77 -19.49 -22.82 -10.64
CA HIS A 77 -18.12 -23.34 -10.45
C HIS A 77 -17.97 -24.18 -9.17
N ASN A 78 -18.61 -23.82 -8.06
CA ASN A 78 -18.47 -24.52 -6.78
C ASN A 78 -19.50 -25.63 -6.59
N ALA A 79 -20.44 -25.82 -7.51
CA ALA A 79 -21.42 -26.89 -7.43
C ALA A 79 -20.73 -28.27 -7.33
N ASP A 80 -21.28 -29.15 -6.53
CA ASP A 80 -20.75 -30.51 -6.35
C ASP A 80 -20.79 -31.34 -7.64
N THR A 81 -21.74 -31.02 -8.51
CA THR A 81 -21.88 -31.59 -9.85
C THR A 81 -20.81 -31.12 -10.83
N ASN A 82 -20.12 -30.03 -10.52
CA ASN A 82 -19.03 -29.53 -11.36
C ASN A 82 -17.70 -30.19 -11.01
N HIS A 83 -17.28 -31.15 -11.79
CA HIS A 83 -16.01 -31.86 -11.65
C HIS A 83 -14.82 -31.09 -12.25
N ARG A 84 -15.07 -30.00 -13.00
CA ARG A 84 -14.04 -29.18 -13.64
C ARG A 84 -13.96 -27.81 -12.98
N LYS A 85 -13.03 -27.67 -12.03
CA LYS A 85 -12.79 -26.42 -11.33
C LYS A 85 -11.52 -25.76 -11.86
N TYR A 86 -11.46 -24.41 -11.81
CA TYR A 86 -10.24 -23.69 -12.17
C TYR A 86 -9.04 -24.17 -11.37
N ARG A 87 -7.92 -24.35 -12.05
CA ARG A 87 -6.60 -24.62 -11.45
C ARG A 87 -5.85 -23.30 -11.29
N GLY A 88 -5.56 -22.92 -10.06
CA GLY A 88 -4.85 -21.68 -9.75
C GLY A 88 -3.35 -21.72 -10.05
N ASP A 89 -2.77 -22.89 -10.19
CA ASP A 89 -1.37 -23.11 -10.60
C ASP A 89 -1.16 -22.83 -12.10
N LEU A 90 -2.19 -23.01 -12.91
CA LEU A 90 -2.14 -22.79 -14.37
C LEU A 90 -2.61 -21.37 -14.72
N GLY A 91 -2.11 -20.82 -15.83
CA GLY A 91 -2.63 -19.57 -16.40
C GLY A 91 -4.08 -19.68 -16.89
N LEU A 92 -4.78 -18.55 -17.04
CA LEU A 92 -6.15 -18.50 -17.55
C LEU A 92 -6.25 -19.12 -18.96
N ASN A 93 -5.26 -18.81 -19.82
CA ASN A 93 -5.20 -19.24 -21.21
C ASN A 93 -4.65 -20.67 -21.36
N ALA A 94 -4.33 -21.37 -20.26
CA ALA A 94 -3.99 -22.77 -20.34
C ALA A 94 -5.21 -23.59 -20.82
N PRO A 95 -5.02 -24.59 -21.70
CA PRO A 95 -6.14 -25.35 -22.31
C PRO A 95 -7.15 -25.88 -21.30
N TYR A 96 -6.67 -26.29 -20.11
CA TYR A 96 -7.53 -26.74 -19.03
C TYR A 96 -8.46 -25.65 -18.52
N ASN A 97 -7.92 -24.48 -18.14
CA ASN A 97 -8.69 -23.37 -17.61
C ASN A 97 -9.58 -22.70 -18.66
N GLU A 98 -9.16 -22.72 -19.92
CA GLU A 98 -10.00 -22.27 -21.03
C GLU A 98 -11.20 -23.18 -21.23
N GLY A 99 -11.02 -24.51 -21.10
CA GLY A 99 -12.11 -25.49 -21.11
C GLY A 99 -13.11 -25.24 -19.96
N VAL A 100 -12.61 -24.92 -18.75
CA VAL A 100 -13.49 -24.53 -17.63
C VAL A 100 -14.25 -23.26 -17.91
N THR A 101 -13.61 -22.24 -18.50
CA THR A 101 -14.24 -20.99 -18.88
C THR A 101 -15.37 -21.24 -19.89
N THR A 102 -15.11 -22.04 -20.91
CA THR A 102 -16.11 -22.39 -21.96
C THR A 102 -17.31 -23.13 -21.36
N LEU A 103 -17.05 -24.09 -20.45
CA LEU A 103 -18.12 -24.81 -19.75
C LEU A 103 -19.01 -23.86 -18.94
N LEU A 104 -18.39 -23.01 -18.10
CA LEU A 104 -19.12 -22.04 -17.28
C LEU A 104 -19.91 -21.06 -18.13
N MET A 105 -19.34 -20.58 -19.24
CA MET A 105 -20.05 -19.69 -20.15
C MET A 105 -21.32 -20.38 -20.74
N LYS A 106 -21.22 -21.66 -21.11
CA LYS A 106 -22.34 -22.44 -21.59
C LYS A 106 -23.42 -22.62 -20.52
N GLU A 107 -23.04 -22.98 -19.30
CA GLU A 107 -23.97 -23.17 -18.19
C GLU A 107 -24.64 -21.87 -17.75
N VAL A 108 -23.91 -20.75 -17.69
CA VAL A 108 -24.53 -19.43 -17.43
C VAL A 108 -25.47 -19.01 -18.49
N ALA A 109 -25.15 -19.24 -19.79
CA ALA A 109 -26.04 -18.93 -20.91
C ALA A 109 -27.32 -19.77 -20.91
N ALA A 110 -27.28 -20.96 -20.32
CA ALA A 110 -28.45 -21.82 -20.14
C ALA A 110 -29.38 -21.40 -18.99
N THR A 111 -28.92 -20.49 -18.12
CA THR A 111 -29.81 -19.93 -17.11
C THR A 111 -30.79 -18.93 -17.72
N SER A 112 -31.91 -18.67 -17.06
CA SER A 112 -32.97 -17.79 -17.54
C SER A 112 -32.60 -16.33 -17.74
N GLU A 113 -31.40 -15.93 -17.29
CA GLU A 113 -30.92 -14.56 -17.39
C GLU A 113 -30.10 -14.34 -18.66
N HIS A 114 -30.59 -13.48 -19.53
CA HIS A 114 -29.89 -13.11 -20.75
C HIS A 114 -28.76 -12.11 -20.50
N HIS A 115 -27.53 -12.61 -20.50
CA HIS A 115 -26.34 -11.79 -20.45
C HIS A 115 -25.50 -11.88 -21.73
N PRO A 116 -24.95 -10.77 -22.25
CA PRO A 116 -24.03 -10.83 -23.38
C PRO A 116 -22.83 -11.74 -23.07
N GLN A 117 -22.38 -12.54 -24.01
CA GLN A 117 -21.27 -13.48 -23.84
C GLN A 117 -19.99 -12.80 -23.32
N SER A 118 -19.73 -11.56 -23.78
CA SER A 118 -18.58 -10.78 -23.29
C SER A 118 -18.64 -10.49 -21.79
N LYS A 119 -19.83 -10.22 -21.24
CA LYS A 119 -20.01 -10.01 -19.79
C LYS A 119 -19.88 -11.33 -19.02
N ILE A 120 -20.40 -12.43 -19.55
CA ILE A 120 -20.25 -13.75 -18.94
C ILE A 120 -18.76 -14.12 -18.88
N ARG A 121 -18.02 -13.97 -19.98
CA ARG A 121 -16.58 -14.19 -20.03
C ARG A 121 -15.83 -13.31 -19.02
N ALA A 122 -16.16 -12.02 -18.94
CA ALA A 122 -15.54 -11.11 -17.96
C ALA A 122 -15.80 -11.55 -16.50
N ALA A 123 -16.99 -12.05 -16.20
CA ALA A 123 -17.31 -12.60 -14.88
C ALA A 123 -16.51 -13.88 -14.57
N CYS A 124 -16.36 -14.78 -15.54
CA CYS A 124 -15.53 -15.99 -15.42
C CYS A 124 -14.06 -15.63 -15.19
N VAL A 125 -13.49 -14.69 -15.94
CA VAL A 125 -12.12 -14.20 -15.76
C VAL A 125 -11.91 -13.62 -14.36
N THR A 126 -12.81 -12.74 -13.91
CA THR A 126 -12.75 -12.15 -12.56
C THR A 126 -12.82 -13.24 -11.47
N TYR A 127 -13.61 -14.27 -11.71
CA TYR A 127 -13.69 -15.38 -10.75
C TYR A 127 -12.42 -16.25 -10.77
N TYR A 128 -11.87 -16.56 -11.95
CA TYR A 128 -10.57 -17.23 -12.07
C TYR A 128 -9.47 -16.46 -11.34
N GLU A 129 -9.38 -15.14 -11.51
CA GLU A 129 -8.41 -14.31 -10.78
C GLU A 129 -8.54 -14.45 -9.24
N THR A 130 -9.77 -14.61 -8.76
CA THR A 130 -10.03 -14.89 -7.33
C THR A 130 -9.50 -16.25 -6.91
N VAL A 131 -9.70 -17.29 -7.74
CA VAL A 131 -9.18 -18.66 -7.49
C VAL A 131 -7.65 -18.64 -7.52
N ARG A 132 -7.05 -18.03 -8.55
CA ARG A 132 -5.59 -17.91 -8.68
C ARG A 132 -4.97 -17.18 -7.49
N ARG A 133 -5.57 -16.07 -7.08
CA ARG A 133 -5.08 -15.32 -5.91
C ARG A 133 -5.10 -16.19 -4.65
N LYS A 134 -6.18 -16.91 -4.38
CA LYS A 134 -6.28 -17.83 -3.23
C LYS A 134 -5.22 -18.92 -3.29
N PHE A 135 -4.97 -19.48 -4.48
CA PHE A 135 -3.91 -20.47 -4.68
C PHE A 135 -2.54 -19.85 -4.34
N LEU A 136 -2.21 -18.68 -4.88
CA LEU A 136 -0.95 -18.00 -4.60
C LEU A 136 -0.81 -17.61 -3.11
N GLU A 137 -1.90 -17.17 -2.48
CA GLU A 137 -1.95 -16.86 -1.03
C GLU A 137 -1.73 -18.11 -0.16
N SER A 138 -2.04 -19.31 -0.66
CA SER A 138 -1.85 -20.58 0.06
C SER A 138 -0.44 -21.18 -0.09
N GLN A 139 0.39 -20.64 -0.99
CA GLN A 139 1.77 -21.09 -1.13
C GLN A 139 2.60 -20.72 0.10
N PRO A 140 3.50 -21.60 0.57
CA PRO A 140 4.27 -21.39 1.79
C PRO A 140 5.00 -20.04 1.83
N GLU A 141 5.62 -19.65 0.70
CA GLU A 141 6.36 -18.40 0.55
C GLU A 141 5.48 -17.14 0.64
N ASN A 142 4.18 -17.25 0.41
CA ASN A 142 3.25 -16.13 0.40
C ASN A 142 2.33 -16.07 1.63
N THR A 143 2.31 -17.10 2.45
CA THR A 143 1.37 -17.25 3.58
C THR A 143 1.46 -16.08 4.56
N ASP A 144 2.66 -15.68 4.97
CA ASP A 144 2.86 -14.58 5.91
C ASP A 144 2.46 -13.24 5.30
N LYS A 145 2.81 -13.01 4.04
CA LYS A 145 2.40 -11.81 3.31
C LYS A 145 0.89 -11.73 3.15
N ALA A 146 0.25 -12.83 2.82
CA ALA A 146 -1.20 -12.93 2.70
C ALA A 146 -1.88 -12.66 4.06
N ARG A 147 -1.34 -13.21 5.16
CA ARG A 147 -1.82 -12.97 6.52
C ARG A 147 -1.73 -11.49 6.90
N LYS A 148 -0.57 -10.86 6.66
CA LYS A 148 -0.37 -9.42 6.91
C LYS A 148 -1.36 -8.56 6.10
N GLN A 149 -1.52 -8.84 4.80
CA GLN A 149 -2.46 -8.12 3.95
C GLN A 149 -3.92 -8.30 4.40
N LYS A 150 -4.31 -9.51 4.82
CA LYS A 150 -5.66 -9.78 5.34
C LYS A 150 -5.91 -9.01 6.63
N ASN A 151 -4.91 -8.97 7.53
CA ASN A 151 -4.99 -8.19 8.76
C ASN A 151 -5.14 -6.69 8.46
N GLU A 152 -4.29 -6.13 7.60
CA GLU A 152 -4.37 -4.71 7.22
C GLU A 152 -5.72 -4.33 6.59
N LYS A 153 -6.26 -5.16 5.70
CA LYS A 153 -7.60 -4.96 5.14
C LYS A 153 -8.68 -4.93 6.22
N ARG A 154 -8.57 -5.82 7.22
CA ARG A 154 -9.50 -5.89 8.36
C ARG A 154 -9.42 -4.62 9.22
N LEU A 155 -8.20 -4.21 9.60
CA LEU A 155 -7.96 -2.98 10.36
C LEU A 155 -8.46 -1.75 9.62
N ARG A 156 -8.17 -1.64 8.32
CA ARG A 156 -8.67 -0.54 7.49
C ARG A 156 -10.20 -0.49 7.42
N SER A 157 -10.85 -1.63 7.33
CA SER A 157 -12.33 -1.72 7.36
C SER A 157 -12.88 -1.27 8.72
N ARG A 158 -12.22 -1.65 9.82
CA ARG A 158 -12.61 -1.22 11.18
C ARG A 158 -12.42 0.28 11.36
N ARG A 159 -11.28 0.85 10.92
CA ARG A 159 -11.05 2.31 10.93
C ARG A 159 -12.12 3.08 10.17
N LYS A 160 -12.50 2.59 8.96
CA LYS A 160 -13.57 3.22 8.17
C LYS A 160 -14.90 3.21 8.94
N ARG A 161 -15.28 2.10 9.53
CA ARG A 161 -16.48 1.99 10.35
C ARG A 161 -16.44 2.91 11.58
N LEU A 162 -15.28 3.00 12.27
CA LEU A 162 -15.10 3.95 13.39
C LEU A 162 -15.34 5.38 12.97
N LEU A 163 -14.78 5.79 11.82
CA LEU A 163 -14.99 7.13 11.27
C LEU A 163 -16.48 7.41 11.03
N GLU A 164 -17.18 6.47 10.41
CA GLU A 164 -18.61 6.59 10.09
C GLU A 164 -19.47 6.65 11.38
N CYS A 165 -19.23 5.74 12.33
CA CYS A 165 -19.97 5.70 13.58
C CYS A 165 -19.76 6.97 14.40
N ARG A 166 -18.51 7.41 14.58
CA ARG A 166 -18.18 8.62 15.35
C ARG A 166 -18.72 9.88 14.69
N GLY A 167 -18.64 9.97 13.35
CA GLY A 167 -19.22 11.07 12.59
C GLY A 167 -20.75 11.18 12.76
N GLY A 168 -21.42 10.07 13.00
CA GLY A 168 -22.89 10.05 13.25
C GLY A 168 -23.35 10.56 14.62
N VAL A 169 -22.42 10.73 15.58
CA VAL A 169 -22.76 11.17 16.96
C VAL A 169 -22.17 12.54 17.33
N LEU A 170 -21.73 13.31 16.34
CA LEU A 170 -21.30 14.71 16.51
C LEU A 170 -22.50 15.58 16.93
N GLN A 171 -22.31 16.41 17.95
CA GLN A 171 -23.38 17.25 18.50
C GLN A 171 -23.15 18.75 18.29
N SER A 172 -21.92 19.23 18.57
CA SER A 172 -21.61 20.65 18.47
C SER A 172 -21.01 21.05 17.11
N GLU A 173 -21.06 22.33 16.78
CA GLU A 173 -20.42 22.87 15.58
C GLU A 173 -18.89 22.86 15.69
N GLU A 174 -18.35 23.00 16.90
CA GLU A 174 -16.91 22.88 17.16
C GLU A 174 -16.42 21.47 16.88
N GLU A 175 -17.18 20.45 17.31
CA GLU A 175 -16.87 19.05 16.99
C GLU A 175 -16.89 18.82 15.48
N ARG A 176 -17.92 19.33 14.77
CA ARG A 176 -18.00 19.20 13.30
C ARG A 176 -16.83 19.88 12.60
N ARG A 177 -16.42 21.06 13.08
CA ARG A 177 -15.28 21.78 12.54
C ARG A 177 -13.98 20.99 12.71
N LEU A 178 -13.73 20.44 13.90
CA LEU A 178 -12.56 19.62 14.17
C LEU A 178 -12.61 18.28 13.39
N TRP A 179 -13.81 17.72 13.20
CA TRP A 179 -14.01 16.47 12.45
C TRP A 179 -13.88 16.63 10.93
N THR A 180 -13.98 17.87 10.42
CA THR A 180 -13.91 18.14 8.98
C THR A 180 -12.53 17.77 8.43
N GLY A 181 -12.51 16.87 7.43
CA GLY A 181 -11.27 16.39 6.79
C GLY A 181 -10.63 15.20 7.53
N VAL A 182 -11.21 14.71 8.62
CA VAL A 182 -10.74 13.51 9.29
C VAL A 182 -10.92 12.29 8.37
N THR A 183 -9.90 11.46 8.28
CA THR A 183 -9.85 10.28 7.41
C THR A 183 -9.78 8.98 8.24
N PRO A 184 -10.06 7.81 7.64
CA PRO A 184 -9.88 6.53 8.32
C PRO A 184 -8.46 6.32 8.86
N ASP A 185 -7.46 6.95 8.26
CA ASP A 185 -6.06 6.79 8.69
C ASP A 185 -5.75 7.50 10.02
N LEU A 186 -6.62 8.43 10.44
CA LEU A 186 -6.57 9.06 11.75
C LEU A 186 -7.33 8.28 12.85
N MET A 187 -8.04 7.21 12.48
CA MET A 187 -8.72 6.36 13.45
C MET A 187 -7.79 5.34 14.08
N SER A 188 -8.13 4.92 15.29
CA SER A 188 -7.40 3.87 16.02
C SER A 188 -7.51 2.53 15.30
N ASP A 189 -6.45 1.72 15.38
CA ASP A 189 -6.54 0.30 15.04
C ASP A 189 -7.31 -0.45 16.13
N GLU A 190 -8.12 -1.41 15.72
CA GLU A 190 -8.84 -2.32 16.59
C GLU A 190 -8.38 -3.74 16.26
N GLU A 191 -7.42 -4.23 17.02
CA GLU A 191 -6.86 -5.57 16.85
C GLU A 191 -7.70 -6.60 17.60
N ASP A 192 -7.74 -7.84 17.09
CA ASP A 192 -8.37 -8.93 17.83
C ASP A 192 -7.49 -9.28 19.03
N GLY A 193 -8.10 -9.39 20.18
CA GLY A 193 -7.46 -9.79 21.42
C GLY A 193 -8.44 -10.54 22.33
N GLU A 194 -7.95 -10.88 23.50
CA GLU A 194 -8.71 -11.59 24.53
C GLU A 194 -8.49 -10.90 25.88
N SER A 195 -9.54 -10.85 26.67
CA SER A 195 -9.49 -10.40 28.06
C SER A 195 -10.39 -11.28 28.90
N ASN A 196 -9.81 -11.95 29.89
CA ASN A 196 -10.54 -12.88 30.78
C ASN A 196 -11.31 -13.98 30.00
N GLY A 197 -10.70 -14.56 28.95
CA GLY A 197 -11.35 -15.59 28.13
C GLY A 197 -12.42 -15.07 27.16
N MET A 198 -12.64 -13.78 27.11
CA MET A 198 -13.63 -13.16 26.22
C MET A 198 -12.94 -12.39 25.08
N PRO A 199 -13.48 -12.47 23.85
CA PRO A 199 -12.94 -11.72 22.74
C PRO A 199 -13.14 -10.21 22.95
N VAL A 200 -12.07 -9.45 22.76
CA VAL A 200 -12.07 -7.98 22.84
C VAL A 200 -11.33 -7.39 21.64
N TRP A 201 -11.61 -6.11 21.36
CA TRP A 201 -10.76 -5.36 20.47
C TRP A 201 -9.75 -4.54 21.26
N LEU A 202 -8.47 -4.80 21.03
CA LEU A 202 -7.39 -3.99 21.57
C LEU A 202 -7.28 -2.71 20.74
N VAL A 203 -7.50 -1.58 21.38
CA VAL A 203 -7.52 -0.27 20.72
C VAL A 203 -6.12 0.35 20.75
N ARG A 204 -5.56 0.60 19.57
CA ARG A 204 -4.26 1.26 19.40
C ARG A 204 -4.44 2.57 18.65
N PRO A 205 -4.46 3.72 19.34
CA PRO A 205 -4.52 5.03 18.68
C PRO A 205 -3.23 5.30 17.89
N PRO A 206 -3.30 6.05 16.78
CA PRO A 206 -2.09 6.48 16.09
C PRO A 206 -1.31 7.50 16.94
N SER A 207 0.01 7.31 17.07
CA SER A 207 0.88 8.18 17.86
C SER A 207 0.99 9.60 17.31
N PHE A 208 0.83 9.75 16.00
CA PHE A 208 0.91 11.03 15.29
C PHE A 208 -0.35 11.90 15.38
N ARG A 209 -1.44 11.40 15.97
CA ARG A 209 -2.70 12.16 16.10
C ARG A 209 -2.59 13.20 17.20
N THR A 210 -3.11 14.43 16.97
CA THR A 210 -3.17 15.49 17.98
C THR A 210 -3.99 15.08 19.20
N ASP A 211 -3.69 15.68 20.34
CA ASP A 211 -4.42 15.40 21.59
C ASP A 211 -5.86 15.89 21.51
N GLU A 212 -6.11 17.04 20.85
CA GLU A 212 -7.45 17.53 20.60
C GLU A 212 -8.33 16.52 19.86
N LEU A 213 -7.83 16.01 18.73
CA LEU A 213 -8.58 15.00 17.98
C LEU A 213 -8.69 13.68 18.76
N SER A 214 -7.69 13.35 19.59
CA SER A 214 -7.72 12.15 20.43
C SER A 214 -8.78 12.25 21.51
N ASN A 215 -8.91 13.41 22.17
CA ASN A 215 -9.94 13.69 23.16
C ASN A 215 -11.32 13.67 22.53
N LEU A 216 -11.51 14.29 21.36
CA LEU A 216 -12.76 14.20 20.62
C LEU A 216 -13.12 12.76 20.28
N CYS A 217 -12.17 11.97 19.75
CA CYS A 217 -12.39 10.56 19.45
C CYS A 217 -12.83 9.76 20.70
N GLY A 218 -12.27 10.06 21.86
CA GLY A 218 -12.66 9.46 23.14
C GLY A 218 -14.09 9.84 23.56
N ALA A 219 -14.44 11.11 23.49
CA ALA A 219 -15.78 11.61 23.80
C ALA A 219 -16.85 10.99 22.88
N LEU A 220 -16.59 10.95 21.57
CA LEU A 220 -17.48 10.33 20.60
C LEU A 220 -17.64 8.82 20.84
N GLN A 221 -16.56 8.14 21.23
CA GLN A 221 -16.60 6.71 21.56
C GLN A 221 -17.45 6.48 22.81
N ALA A 222 -17.31 7.28 23.85
CA ALA A 222 -18.13 7.18 25.06
C ALA A 222 -19.62 7.38 24.75
N ARG A 223 -19.98 8.30 23.85
CA ARG A 223 -21.37 8.48 23.38
C ARG A 223 -21.90 7.24 22.66
N LEU A 224 -21.09 6.63 21.79
CA LEU A 224 -21.48 5.41 21.12
C LEU A 224 -21.71 4.26 22.11
N GLU A 225 -20.84 4.13 23.11
CA GLU A 225 -20.93 3.08 24.13
C GLU A 225 -22.07 3.32 25.14
N ALA A 226 -22.56 4.53 25.27
CA ALA A 226 -23.79 4.82 26.02
C ALA A 226 -25.04 4.26 25.32
N ASP A 227 -25.04 4.13 23.98
CA ASP A 227 -26.16 3.50 23.27
C ASP A 227 -26.10 1.98 23.43
N ARG A 228 -27.21 1.42 23.99
CA ARG A 228 -27.36 -0.02 24.18
C ARG A 228 -27.26 -0.80 22.84
N ARG A 229 -27.83 -0.26 21.76
CA ARG A 229 -27.84 -0.92 20.44
C ARG A 229 -26.42 -1.07 19.92
N TYR A 230 -25.60 -0.05 20.11
CA TYR A 230 -24.20 -0.09 19.73
C TYR A 230 -23.43 -1.14 20.55
N ARG A 231 -23.59 -1.16 21.87
CA ARG A 231 -22.91 -2.14 22.76
C ARG A 231 -23.22 -3.59 22.45
N VAL A 232 -24.48 -3.90 22.17
CA VAL A 232 -24.89 -5.28 21.86
C VAL A 232 -24.37 -5.74 20.51
N GLY A 233 -24.25 -4.83 19.54
CA GLY A 233 -23.80 -5.14 18.18
C GLY A 233 -22.29 -5.14 17.98
N HIS A 234 -21.48 -4.79 18.99
CA HIS A 234 -20.04 -4.60 18.85
C HIS A 234 -19.25 -5.36 19.90
N THR A 235 -18.11 -5.89 19.51
CA THR A 235 -17.13 -6.49 20.43
C THR A 235 -16.64 -5.44 21.42
N PRO A 236 -16.52 -5.77 22.73
CA PRO A 236 -15.98 -4.86 23.74
C PRO A 236 -14.59 -4.36 23.38
N ARG A 237 -14.29 -3.13 23.75
CA ARG A 237 -13.01 -2.49 23.48
C ARG A 237 -12.18 -2.41 24.75
N LYS A 238 -10.87 -2.64 24.61
CA LYS A 238 -9.89 -2.47 25.68
C LYS A 238 -8.77 -1.57 25.18
N THR A 239 -8.52 -0.48 25.89
CA THR A 239 -7.37 0.40 25.65
C THR A 239 -6.31 0.10 26.70
N GLU A 240 -5.09 -0.11 26.24
CA GLU A 240 -3.93 -0.29 27.11
C GLU A 240 -3.13 1.01 27.12
N PRO A 241 -2.75 1.54 28.30
CA PRO A 241 -1.94 2.77 28.41
C PRO A 241 -0.62 2.61 27.66
N GLY A 242 -0.26 3.61 26.84
CA GLY A 242 0.99 3.62 26.09
C GLY A 242 1.05 2.71 24.88
N ALA A 243 0.01 1.94 24.58
CA ALA A 243 -0.06 1.10 23.38
C ALA A 243 -0.56 1.92 22.19
N PHE A 244 0.35 2.27 21.28
CA PHE A 244 0.05 3.00 20.05
C PHE A 244 0.11 2.09 18.82
N SER A 245 -0.54 2.54 17.74
CA SER A 245 -0.40 1.93 16.42
C SER A 245 0.99 2.23 15.85
N GLU A 246 1.62 1.21 15.22
CA GLU A 246 2.92 1.33 14.54
C GLU A 246 2.84 2.06 13.19
N ARG A 247 1.65 2.53 12.80
CA ARG A 247 1.44 3.20 11.52
C ARG A 247 2.14 4.55 11.49
N LEU A 248 2.66 4.85 10.30
CA LEU A 248 3.18 6.18 9.99
C LEU A 248 2.05 7.15 9.62
N PRO A 249 2.28 8.47 9.75
CA PRO A 249 1.35 9.48 9.26
C PRO A 249 1.03 9.29 7.78
N PRO A 250 -0.21 9.57 7.34
CA PRO A 250 -0.59 9.43 5.95
C PRO A 250 0.19 10.42 5.07
N ARG A 251 0.85 9.94 4.02
CA ARG A 251 1.63 10.78 3.08
C ARG A 251 0.78 11.73 2.27
N VAL A 252 -0.45 11.33 1.98
CA VAL A 252 -1.43 12.15 1.23
C VAL A 252 -2.47 12.62 2.21
N TYR A 253 -2.26 13.80 2.75
CA TYR A 253 -3.17 14.45 3.68
C TYR A 253 -3.26 15.94 3.34
N ASP A 254 -4.45 16.55 3.55
CA ASP A 254 -4.63 17.98 3.30
C ASP A 254 -3.74 18.82 4.24
N PRO A 255 -2.73 19.54 3.72
CA PRO A 255 -1.80 20.33 4.55
C PRO A 255 -2.51 21.38 5.39
N LYS A 256 -3.66 21.91 4.90
CA LYS A 256 -4.46 22.90 5.61
C LYS A 256 -5.08 22.36 6.90
N ARG A 257 -5.23 21.02 6.99
CA ARG A 257 -5.80 20.31 8.14
C ARG A 257 -4.75 19.61 8.98
N ALA A 258 -3.52 19.49 8.49
CA ALA A 258 -2.46 18.74 9.18
C ALA A 258 -2.26 19.25 10.60
N ALA A 259 -2.17 20.57 10.81
CA ALA A 259 -1.97 21.16 12.14
C ALA A 259 -3.10 20.86 13.15
N GLN A 260 -4.31 20.57 12.66
CA GLN A 260 -5.46 20.24 13.53
C GLN A 260 -5.50 18.75 13.90
N HIS A 261 -4.94 17.89 13.08
CA HIS A 261 -5.13 16.43 13.17
C HIS A 261 -3.85 15.63 13.41
N ILE A 262 -2.70 16.18 13.00
CA ILE A 262 -1.39 15.51 13.07
C ILE A 262 -0.45 16.36 13.93
N ARG A 263 0.27 15.72 14.85
CA ARG A 263 1.27 16.39 15.68
C ARG A 263 2.38 16.98 14.80
N PRO A 264 2.88 18.18 15.10
CA PRO A 264 3.86 18.87 14.27
C PRO A 264 5.16 18.08 14.01
N GLU A 265 5.60 17.32 14.99
CA GLU A 265 6.77 16.45 14.92
C GLU A 265 6.58 15.22 14.02
N SER A 266 5.34 14.89 13.73
CA SER A 266 4.97 13.73 12.89
C SER A 266 4.46 14.14 11.51
N ASP A 267 4.42 15.45 11.20
CA ASP A 267 3.89 15.94 9.92
C ASP A 267 4.85 15.56 8.76
N PRO A 268 4.44 14.67 7.84
CA PRO A 268 5.28 14.23 6.74
C PRO A 268 5.67 15.37 5.77
N ASN A 269 4.91 16.46 5.77
CA ASN A 269 5.22 17.64 4.95
C ASN A 269 6.33 18.51 5.56
N LYS A 270 6.61 18.37 6.88
CA LYS A 270 7.70 19.06 7.58
C LYS A 270 8.97 18.22 7.67
N LEU A 271 8.87 16.90 7.72
CA LEU A 271 10.02 16.00 7.77
C LEU A 271 10.89 16.07 6.50
N GLY A 272 10.30 16.26 5.32
CA GLY A 272 11.06 16.44 4.07
C GLY A 272 11.88 17.74 4.02
N PHE A 273 11.49 18.77 4.77
CA PHE A 273 12.23 20.03 4.81
C PHE A 273 13.47 19.99 5.72
N MET A 274 13.53 19.04 6.65
CA MET A 274 14.70 18.86 7.54
C MET A 274 15.79 17.97 6.91
N GLU A 275 15.45 17.02 6.06
CA GLU A 275 16.45 16.22 5.33
C GLU A 275 17.23 17.08 4.32
N ASP A 276 16.59 18.03 3.66
CA ASP A 276 17.26 18.96 2.73
C ASP A 276 18.18 19.98 3.43
N MET A 277 17.97 20.27 4.71
CA MET A 277 18.83 21.17 5.48
C MET A 277 20.11 20.49 6.03
N PHE A 278 20.12 19.18 6.18
CA PHE A 278 21.30 18.44 6.68
C PHE A 278 22.23 17.95 5.56
N THR A 279 21.79 17.93 4.31
CA THR A 279 22.64 17.56 3.15
C THR A 279 23.48 18.71 2.62
N GLY A 280 23.41 19.91 3.21
CA GLY A 280 24.14 21.12 2.82
C GLY A 280 25.34 21.51 3.67
N LEU A 281 25.77 20.70 4.64
CA LEU A 281 26.87 21.00 5.55
C LEU A 281 27.96 19.92 5.50
N ASP A 282 28.50 19.64 4.32
CA ASP A 282 29.80 19.03 4.16
C ASP A 282 30.53 19.75 3.01
N VAL A 283 31.28 20.75 3.38
CA VAL A 283 32.37 21.31 2.60
C VAL A 283 33.64 21.29 3.47
#